data_2828e3c9dcd51e2d718fe6e0187bcce3
#
_entry.id   2828e3c9dcd51e2d718fe6e0187bcce3
#
_cell.length_a   1.000
_cell.length_b   1.000
_cell.length_c   1.000
_cell.angle_alpha   90.00
_cell.angle_beta   90.00
_cell.angle_gamma   90.00
#
_symmetry.space_group_name_H-M   'P 1'
#
loop_
_entity.id
_entity.type
_entity.pdbx_description
1 polymer ?
#
loop_
_entity_poly.entity_id
_entity_poly.type
_entity_poly.pdbx_seq_one_letter_code
_entity_poly.pdbx_strand_id
1 'polypeptide(L)'
;DGVRIDVHKTWSIEDKGASNNESIVLRFHIGDKTVLFLNDLGTEGSMRYEQMPIANVKSDIIQTAHHGQAGVREPVYRMVGGSVFLWPTPDWVWEDPKTYQIGETRTWIEGEDFQEKRERHIVACLYDAYPEDPTKVTCWRQVKDGMRVF
;
A
#
# COMPACT_ATOMS: atom_id res chain seq x y z
N ASP A 1 12.43 10.38 -22.43
CA ASP A 1 11.74 10.47 -21.14
C ASP A 1 11.70 9.07 -20.54
N GLY A 2 12.50 8.82 -19.50
CA GLY A 2 12.62 7.53 -18.84
C GLY A 2 11.89 7.53 -17.49
N VAL A 3 11.51 6.35 -17.03
CA VAL A 3 11.04 6.13 -15.65
C VAL A 3 12.26 5.91 -14.78
N ARG A 4 12.41 6.70 -13.70
CA ARG A 4 13.41 6.45 -12.67
C ARG A 4 12.77 5.61 -11.57
N ILE A 5 13.52 4.62 -11.07
CA ILE A 5 13.09 3.75 -9.98
C ILE A 5 14.11 3.87 -8.86
N ASP A 6 13.65 4.27 -7.69
CA ASP A 6 14.44 4.25 -6.47
C ASP A 6 14.08 2.96 -5.68
N VAL A 7 15.07 2.21 -5.29
CA VAL A 7 14.89 1.01 -4.45
C VAL A 7 15.10 1.44 -3.01
N HIS A 8 14.03 1.50 -2.24
CA HIS A 8 14.08 1.95 -0.85
C HIS A 8 14.45 0.81 0.11
N LYS A 9 13.93 -0.37 -0.13
CA LYS A 9 14.24 -1.57 0.68
C LYS A 9 14.36 -2.78 -0.22
N THR A 10 15.36 -3.59 0.04
CA THR A 10 15.51 -4.94 -0.51
C THR A 10 15.46 -5.97 0.61
N TRP A 11 15.51 -7.25 0.25
CA TRP A 11 15.72 -8.33 1.19
C TRP A 11 17.02 -8.15 2.01
N SER A 12 16.99 -8.58 3.25
CA SER A 12 18.15 -8.65 4.12
C SER A 12 18.05 -9.89 4.99
N ILE A 13 19.20 -10.45 5.32
CA ILE A 13 19.32 -11.60 6.26
C ILE A 13 18.75 -11.27 7.66
N GLU A 14 18.53 -10.00 7.95
CA GLU A 14 17.93 -9.54 9.19
C GLU A 14 16.40 -9.54 9.14
N ASP A 15 15.80 -9.67 7.95
CA ASP A 15 14.36 -9.77 7.74
C ASP A 15 13.90 -11.18 8.18
N LYS A 16 13.73 -11.36 9.48
CA LYS A 16 13.30 -12.64 10.08
C LYS A 16 11.78 -12.70 10.14
N GLY A 17 11.25 -13.90 10.22
CA GLY A 17 9.82 -14.13 10.38
C GLY A 17 9.14 -14.49 9.07
N ALA A 18 7.96 -13.89 8.82
CA ALA A 18 7.20 -14.18 7.62
C ALA A 18 7.86 -13.64 6.35
N SER A 19 7.69 -14.33 5.23
CA SER A 19 8.23 -13.95 3.91
C SER A 19 7.88 -12.52 3.48
N ASN A 20 6.77 -11.99 3.95
CA ASN A 20 6.35 -10.61 3.69
C ASN A 20 7.34 -9.56 4.20
N ASN A 21 8.13 -9.87 5.24
CA ASN A 21 9.18 -8.97 5.73
C ASN A 21 10.30 -8.76 4.70
N GLU A 22 10.45 -9.68 3.75
CA GLU A 22 11.42 -9.65 2.67
C GLU A 22 10.97 -8.78 1.48
N SER A 23 9.76 -8.22 1.52
CA SER A 23 9.21 -7.41 0.44
C SER A 23 10.13 -6.26 0.05
N ILE A 24 10.27 -6.06 -1.25
CA ILE A 24 11.00 -4.93 -1.83
C ILE A 24 10.10 -3.71 -1.80
N VAL A 25 10.63 -2.56 -1.39
CA VAL A 25 9.93 -1.27 -1.47
C VAL A 25 10.52 -0.47 -2.62
N LEU A 26 9.66 -0.10 -3.57
CA LEU A 26 10.05 0.60 -4.80
C LEU A 26 9.31 1.92 -4.94
N ARG A 27 10.03 2.96 -5.35
CA ARG A 27 9.46 4.25 -5.69
C ARG A 27 9.73 4.58 -7.16
N PHE A 28 8.66 4.77 -7.90
CA PHE A 28 8.71 5.15 -9.30
C PHE A 28 8.53 6.66 -9.45
N HIS A 29 9.30 7.25 -10.34
CA HIS A 29 9.13 8.63 -10.78
C HIS A 29 8.53 8.60 -12.19
N ILE A 30 7.32 9.14 -12.33
CA ILE A 30 6.56 9.13 -13.57
C ILE A 30 6.13 10.57 -13.86
N GLY A 31 6.83 11.22 -14.77
CA GLY A 31 6.64 12.66 -15.00
C GLY A 31 6.93 13.47 -13.73
N ASP A 32 5.96 14.26 -13.29
CA ASP A 32 6.02 15.07 -12.06
C ASP A 32 5.48 14.32 -10.81
N LYS A 33 5.07 13.08 -10.95
CA LYS A 33 4.46 12.26 -9.89
C LYS A 33 5.38 11.14 -9.43
N THR A 34 5.14 10.72 -8.20
CA THR A 34 5.84 9.61 -7.57
C THR A 34 4.85 8.56 -7.08
N VAL A 35 5.16 7.30 -7.33
CA VAL A 35 4.35 6.15 -6.90
C VAL A 35 5.20 5.23 -6.06
N LEU A 36 4.79 4.98 -4.83
CA LEU A 36 5.47 4.07 -3.90
C LEU A 36 4.72 2.75 -3.81
N PHE A 37 5.43 1.67 -4.04
CA PHE A 37 4.95 0.31 -3.84
C PHE A 37 5.54 -0.25 -2.56
N LEU A 38 4.70 -0.51 -1.58
CA LEU A 38 5.06 -1.17 -0.32
C LEU A 38 4.99 -2.69 -0.43
N ASN A 39 4.36 -3.19 -1.50
CA ASN A 39 4.11 -4.61 -1.75
C ASN A 39 3.44 -5.28 -0.53
N ASP A 40 3.83 -6.49 -0.17
CA ASP A 40 3.27 -7.19 0.98
C ASP A 40 4.11 -7.02 2.26
N LEU A 41 4.71 -5.85 2.43
CA LEU A 41 5.62 -5.56 3.54
C LEU A 41 5.01 -5.95 4.90
N GLY A 42 5.66 -6.88 5.59
CA GLY A 42 5.24 -7.37 6.89
C GLY A 42 5.69 -6.48 8.04
N THR A 43 5.36 -6.88 9.28
CA THR A 43 5.55 -6.05 10.48
C THR A 43 7.02 -5.72 10.75
N GLU A 44 7.90 -6.71 10.81
CA GLU A 44 9.32 -6.51 11.08
C GLU A 44 10.00 -5.76 9.93
N GLY A 45 9.66 -6.11 8.69
CA GLY A 45 10.12 -5.38 7.51
C GLY A 45 9.69 -3.92 7.52
N SER A 46 8.49 -3.62 7.99
CA SER A 46 7.96 -2.27 8.16
C SER A 46 8.71 -1.49 9.25
N MET A 47 8.96 -2.11 10.40
CA MET A 47 9.76 -1.51 11.49
C MET A 47 11.17 -1.15 11.04
N ARG A 48 11.76 -2.01 10.25
CA ARG A 48 13.08 -1.75 9.66
C ARG A 48 13.02 -0.63 8.62
N TYR A 49 12.02 -0.65 7.73
CA TYR A 49 11.84 0.40 6.73
C TYR A 49 11.67 1.79 7.38
N GLU A 50 10.91 1.87 8.47
CA GLU A 50 10.73 3.10 9.25
C GLU A 50 12.05 3.69 9.79
N GLN A 51 13.02 2.84 10.11
CA GLN A 51 14.32 3.24 10.67
C GLN A 51 15.37 3.55 9.59
N MET A 52 15.11 3.26 8.34
CA MET A 52 16.07 3.49 7.27
C MET A 52 16.23 4.99 6.98
N PRO A 53 17.47 5.48 6.79
CA PRO A 53 17.74 6.90 6.48
C PRO A 53 17.43 7.19 5.01
N ILE A 54 16.17 7.10 4.60
CA ILE A 54 15.75 7.30 3.21
C ILE A 54 15.42 8.77 2.98
N ALA A 55 16.18 9.43 2.12
CA ALA A 55 15.86 10.77 1.69
C ALA A 55 14.63 10.77 0.77
N ASN A 56 13.77 11.78 0.95
CA ASN A 56 12.60 11.97 0.07
C ASN A 56 11.66 10.77 -0.02
N VAL A 57 11.34 10.16 1.12
CA VAL A 57 10.43 9.02 1.22
C VAL A 57 8.99 9.35 0.81
N LYS A 58 8.57 10.61 0.93
CA LYS A 58 7.21 11.06 0.58
C LYS A 58 6.92 10.83 -0.90
N SER A 59 5.72 10.32 -1.17
CA SER A 59 5.26 10.03 -2.54
C SER A 59 3.82 10.51 -2.73
N ASP A 60 3.42 10.75 -3.97
CA ASP A 60 2.07 11.25 -4.29
C ASP A 60 1.03 10.13 -4.21
N ILE A 61 1.39 8.97 -4.70
CA ILE A 61 0.54 7.78 -4.78
C ILE A 61 1.23 6.64 -4.02
N ILE A 62 0.47 5.96 -3.16
CA ILE A 62 0.97 4.85 -2.34
C ILE A 62 0.15 3.59 -2.65
N GLN A 63 0.81 2.50 -2.98
CA GLN A 63 0.15 1.20 -2.94
C GLN A 63 0.10 0.73 -1.48
N THR A 64 -1.10 0.50 -0.97
CA THR A 64 -1.35 0.03 0.39
C THR A 64 -0.76 -1.36 0.58
N ALA A 65 0.10 -1.49 1.57
CA ALA A 65 0.84 -2.74 1.80
C ALA A 65 -0.07 -3.90 2.17
N HIS A 66 0.33 -5.11 1.78
CA HIS A 66 -0.25 -6.37 2.20
C HIS A 66 -1.78 -6.38 2.13
N HIS A 67 -2.34 -5.87 1.02
CA HIS A 67 -3.79 -5.77 0.81
C HIS A 67 -4.54 -4.96 1.90
N GLY A 68 -3.82 -4.12 2.66
CA GLY A 68 -4.33 -3.39 3.82
C GLY A 68 -4.44 -4.20 5.10
N GLN A 69 -4.01 -5.46 5.07
CA GLN A 69 -3.95 -6.34 6.24
C GLN A 69 -2.84 -5.93 7.21
N ALA A 70 -2.75 -6.63 8.34
CA ALA A 70 -1.68 -6.44 9.32
C ALA A 70 -0.29 -6.58 8.67
N GLY A 71 0.60 -5.68 9.03
CA GLY A 71 1.97 -5.64 8.49
C GLY A 71 2.56 -4.25 8.64
N VAL A 72 2.32 -3.36 7.70
CA VAL A 72 2.79 -1.99 7.77
C VAL A 72 2.02 -1.22 8.84
N ARG A 73 2.76 -0.55 9.73
CA ARG A 73 2.22 0.22 10.85
C ARG A 73 1.91 1.67 10.44
N GLU A 74 1.06 2.30 11.23
CA GLU A 74 0.66 3.70 11.06
C GLU A 74 1.84 4.67 10.83
N PRO A 75 2.96 4.62 11.60
CA PRO A 75 4.09 5.52 11.39
C PRO A 75 4.67 5.49 9.97
N VAL A 76 4.67 4.33 9.32
CA VAL A 76 5.12 4.22 7.93
C VAL A 76 4.19 4.96 6.98
N TYR A 77 2.86 4.78 7.12
CA TYR A 77 1.89 5.52 6.30
C TYR A 77 2.01 7.04 6.51
N ARG A 78 2.27 7.49 7.73
CA ARG A 78 2.56 8.91 8.01
C ARG A 78 3.86 9.37 7.35
N MET A 79 4.90 8.56 7.42
CA MET A 79 6.22 8.85 6.85
C MET A 79 6.18 9.00 5.32
N VAL A 80 5.51 8.05 4.65
CA VAL A 80 5.46 8.04 3.17
C VAL A 80 4.48 9.06 2.59
N GLY A 81 3.56 9.57 3.37
CA GLY A 81 2.57 10.56 2.96
C GLY A 81 1.57 9.99 1.95
N GLY A 82 1.29 10.77 0.92
CA GLY A 82 0.42 10.39 -0.18
C GLY A 82 -0.95 11.06 -0.13
N SER A 83 -1.46 11.40 -1.30
CA SER A 83 -2.84 11.88 -1.48
C SER A 83 -3.74 10.81 -2.09
N VAL A 84 -3.17 9.80 -2.74
CA VAL A 84 -3.89 8.68 -3.33
C VAL A 84 -3.33 7.39 -2.78
N PHE A 85 -4.21 6.50 -2.31
CA PHE A 85 -3.87 5.18 -1.84
C PHE A 85 -4.51 4.13 -2.74
N LEU A 86 -3.69 3.46 -3.54
CA LEU A 86 -4.12 2.31 -4.33
C LEU A 86 -4.22 1.10 -3.40
N TRP A 87 -5.38 0.50 -3.33
CA TRP A 87 -5.65 -0.59 -2.41
C TRP A 87 -6.05 -1.87 -3.15
N PRO A 88 -5.10 -2.62 -3.70
CA PRO A 88 -5.37 -3.92 -4.28
C PRO A 88 -5.66 -4.92 -3.16
N THR A 89 -6.87 -5.46 -3.10
CA THR A 89 -7.27 -6.41 -2.05
C THR A 89 -8.32 -7.39 -2.57
N PRO A 90 -8.29 -8.65 -2.13
CA PRO A 90 -9.38 -9.57 -2.38
C PRO A 90 -10.70 -9.02 -1.82
N ASP A 91 -11.81 -9.26 -2.50
CA ASP A 91 -13.14 -8.82 -2.09
C ASP A 91 -13.51 -9.33 -0.69
N TRP A 92 -13.26 -10.61 -0.41
CA TRP A 92 -13.51 -11.22 0.89
C TRP A 92 -12.70 -10.61 2.05
N VAL A 93 -11.49 -10.12 1.77
CA VAL A 93 -10.67 -9.40 2.76
C VAL A 93 -11.26 -8.00 3.01
N TRP A 94 -11.70 -7.34 1.94
CA TRP A 94 -12.29 -6.00 2.03
C TRP A 94 -13.60 -5.99 2.82
N GLU A 95 -14.40 -7.06 2.69
CA GLU A 95 -15.69 -7.21 3.34
C GLU A 95 -15.59 -7.60 4.82
N ASP A 96 -14.43 -8.10 5.29
CA ASP A 96 -14.18 -8.43 6.69
C ASP A 96 -13.07 -7.57 7.34
N PRO A 97 -13.33 -6.28 7.54
CA PRO A 97 -12.32 -5.34 8.02
C PRO A 97 -11.83 -5.58 9.45
N LYS A 98 -12.58 -6.37 10.24
CA LYS A 98 -12.20 -6.66 11.64
C LYS A 98 -11.18 -7.79 11.73
N THR A 99 -11.35 -8.83 10.92
CA THR A 99 -10.49 -10.01 10.97
C THR A 99 -9.11 -9.73 10.43
N TYR A 100 -8.99 -8.87 9.39
CA TYR A 100 -7.74 -8.63 8.69
C TYR A 100 -7.13 -7.26 8.95
N GLN A 101 -7.56 -6.54 9.97
CA GLN A 101 -7.04 -5.22 10.37
C GLN A 101 -7.24 -4.12 9.31
N ILE A 102 -7.99 -4.37 8.27
CA ILE A 102 -8.26 -3.40 7.19
C ILE A 102 -8.92 -2.12 7.73
N GLY A 103 -9.81 -2.27 8.71
CA GLY A 103 -10.49 -1.14 9.34
C GLY A 103 -9.53 -0.17 10.02
N GLU A 104 -8.49 -0.69 10.69
CA GLU A 104 -7.46 0.15 11.32
C GLU A 104 -6.60 0.85 10.27
N THR A 105 -6.13 0.12 9.26
CA THR A 105 -5.35 0.69 8.16
C THR A 105 -6.13 1.80 7.45
N ARG A 106 -7.43 1.60 7.23
CA ARG A 106 -8.32 2.61 6.65
C ARG A 106 -8.41 3.84 7.56
N THR A 107 -8.60 3.63 8.86
CA THR A 107 -8.64 4.72 9.85
C THR A 107 -7.34 5.53 9.85
N TRP A 108 -6.19 4.88 9.76
CA TRP A 108 -4.91 5.58 9.68
C TRP A 108 -4.76 6.41 8.41
N ILE A 109 -5.25 5.93 7.30
CA ILE A 109 -5.18 6.63 6.01
C ILE A 109 -6.18 7.79 5.95
N GLU A 110 -7.41 7.59 6.42
CA GLU A 110 -8.51 8.56 6.37
C GLU A 110 -8.51 9.53 7.56
N GLY A 111 -7.79 9.21 8.65
CA GLY A 111 -7.84 9.94 9.92
C GLY A 111 -7.37 11.39 9.82
N GLU A 112 -8.03 12.26 10.59
CA GLU A 112 -7.77 13.71 10.63
C GLU A 112 -6.40 14.08 11.22
N ASP A 113 -5.80 13.19 12.01
CA ASP A 113 -4.51 13.39 12.70
C ASP A 113 -3.27 13.39 11.77
N PHE A 114 -3.44 13.11 10.52
CA PHE A 114 -2.40 13.42 9.58
C PHE A 114 -2.31 14.95 9.45
N GLN A 115 -1.28 15.55 10.01
CA GLN A 115 -1.08 17.01 10.14
C GLN A 115 -1.08 17.79 8.81
N GLU A 116 -1.15 17.12 7.70
CA GLU A 116 -1.32 17.74 6.40
C GLU A 116 -2.80 17.66 6.02
N LYS A 117 -3.47 18.80 5.95
CA LYS A 117 -4.87 18.98 5.47
C LYS A 117 -5.04 18.63 3.97
N ARG A 118 -4.44 17.53 3.53
CA ARG A 118 -4.59 17.06 2.16
C ARG A 118 -5.78 16.11 2.11
N GLU A 119 -6.66 16.36 1.17
CA GLU A 119 -7.69 15.41 0.80
C GLU A 119 -7.02 14.11 0.33
N ARG A 120 -7.41 12.98 0.93
CA ARG A 120 -6.89 11.67 0.59
C ARG A 120 -7.96 10.85 -0.08
N HIS A 121 -7.55 10.11 -1.10
CA HIS A 121 -8.43 9.26 -1.86
C HIS A 121 -7.96 7.82 -1.77
N ILE A 122 -8.82 6.94 -1.29
CA ILE A 122 -8.61 5.49 -1.38
C ILE A 122 -9.22 5.01 -2.70
N VAL A 123 -8.40 4.37 -3.51
CA VAL A 123 -8.80 3.67 -4.73
C VAL A 123 -8.72 2.18 -4.46
N ALA A 124 -9.83 1.60 -4.01
CA ALA A 124 -9.90 0.16 -3.77
C ALA A 124 -10.06 -0.58 -5.11
N CYS A 125 -9.13 -1.50 -5.33
CA CYS A 125 -9.10 -2.38 -6.50
C CYS A 125 -9.43 -3.80 -6.01
N LEU A 126 -10.71 -4.16 -6.02
CA LEU A 126 -11.16 -5.47 -5.53
C LEU A 126 -11.01 -6.53 -6.61
N TYR A 127 -10.57 -7.71 -6.22
CA TYR A 127 -10.47 -8.87 -7.10
C TYR A 127 -10.99 -10.14 -6.41
N ASP A 128 -11.55 -11.03 -7.21
CA ASP A 128 -11.92 -12.37 -6.76
C ASP A 128 -10.66 -13.25 -6.70
N ALA A 129 -10.24 -13.60 -5.48
CA ALA A 129 -9.05 -14.42 -5.25
C ALA A 129 -9.32 -15.92 -5.51
N TYR A 130 -10.59 -16.32 -5.52
CA TYR A 130 -11.01 -17.72 -5.69
C TYR A 130 -12.12 -17.83 -6.74
N PRO A 131 -11.87 -17.43 -8.01
CA PRO A 131 -12.88 -17.51 -9.04
C PRO A 131 -13.32 -18.96 -9.26
N GLU A 132 -14.63 -19.18 -9.41
CA GLU A 132 -15.19 -20.51 -9.73
C GLU A 132 -14.57 -21.08 -11.03
N ASP A 133 -14.18 -20.22 -11.94
CA ASP A 133 -13.48 -20.56 -13.18
C ASP A 133 -12.11 -19.85 -13.22
N PRO A 134 -11.02 -20.54 -12.88
CA PRO A 134 -9.69 -19.95 -12.86
C PRO A 134 -9.16 -19.50 -14.25
N THR A 135 -9.87 -19.88 -15.33
CA THR A 135 -9.55 -19.41 -16.68
C THR A 135 -10.15 -18.04 -16.99
N LYS A 136 -11.12 -17.63 -16.19
CA LYS A 136 -11.72 -16.30 -16.25
C LYS A 136 -11.05 -15.43 -15.21
N VAL A 137 -9.95 -14.82 -15.57
CA VAL A 137 -9.40 -13.69 -14.79
C VAL A 137 -10.44 -12.58 -14.81
N THR A 138 -11.26 -12.53 -13.78
CA THR A 138 -12.20 -11.42 -13.59
C THR A 138 -11.39 -10.19 -13.25
N CYS A 139 -11.23 -9.34 -14.24
CA CYS A 139 -10.62 -8.04 -14.06
C CYS A 139 -11.34 -7.28 -12.96
N TRP A 140 -10.58 -6.78 -12.01
CA TRP A 140 -10.81 -5.69 -11.08
C TRP A 140 -12.23 -5.12 -11.01
N ARG A 141 -12.97 -5.45 -9.95
CA ARG A 141 -14.17 -4.70 -9.59
C ARG A 141 -13.75 -3.38 -8.94
N GLN A 142 -14.15 -2.29 -9.57
CA GLN A 142 -14.10 -1.00 -8.94
C GLN A 142 -15.17 -0.88 -7.87
N VAL A 143 -14.78 -0.49 -6.66
CA VAL A 143 -15.76 -0.05 -5.65
C VAL A 143 -16.35 1.27 -6.13
N LYS A 144 -17.68 1.37 -6.11
CA LYS A 144 -18.43 2.48 -6.72
C LYS A 144 -18.20 3.86 -6.09
N ASP A 145 -17.62 3.92 -4.90
CA ASP A 145 -17.48 5.17 -4.17
C ASP A 145 -16.12 5.81 -4.46
N GLY A 146 -16.13 6.66 -5.46
CA GLY A 146 -15.10 7.69 -5.60
C GLY A 146 -14.02 7.48 -6.62
N MET A 147 -14.13 6.56 -7.60
CA MET A 147 -13.13 6.55 -8.65
C MET A 147 -13.29 7.75 -9.58
N ARG A 148 -12.36 8.66 -9.52
CA ARG A 148 -12.08 9.58 -10.62
C ARG A 148 -11.04 8.92 -11.52
N VAL A 149 -11.40 8.70 -12.77
CA VAL A 149 -10.45 8.39 -13.83
C VAL A 149 -9.67 9.69 -14.07
N PHE A 150 -8.37 9.64 -13.91
CA PHE A 150 -7.48 10.74 -14.26
C PHE A 150 -7.12 10.69 -15.73
#